data_146f685b8b3f8559274c71ff774edd3b
#
_entry.id   146f685b8b3f8559274c71ff774edd3b
#
_cell.length_a   1.000
_cell.length_b   1.000
_cell.length_c   1.000
_cell.angle_alpha   90.00
_cell.angle_beta   90.00
_cell.angle_gamma   90.00
#
_symmetry.space_group_name_H-M   'P 1'
#
loop_
_entity.id
_entity.type
_entity.pdbx_description
1 polymer ?
#
loop_
_entity_poly.entity_id
_entity_poly.type
_entity_poly.pdbx_seq_one_letter_code
_entity_poly.pdbx_strand_id
1 'polypeptide(L)'
;MQLDKTTFNDISVFHQEEEFSIFHKLNFTKTFGGKEWLKRFFSEPHHDLARIIGTQNIIKSLIEHIDDWPTEITNGTVLMMDKFLDYNLDPVPQNANPFNSYSYKLLHGQDYSMIKYSVKHFADFFRGIKKLLYLFAGVELPANLYFYVERMTNMMQEKPLQMLATRDQRIEFTVTENIYYAYYLRTQYRNASLELIDIFSRIEAWYSMAVAVKTFDLHFPSFIESEQPFFKAEGLYHILLDKPVAYDIVMNKEENFLFLTGANMAGKSTL
;
A
#
# COMPACT_ATOMS: atom_id res chain seq x y z
N MET A 1 0.59 19.69 11.84
CA MET A 1 0.26 19.48 13.27
C MET A 1 1.35 18.61 13.85
N GLN A 2 2.08 19.06 14.85
CA GLN A 2 3.02 18.20 15.57
C GLN A 2 2.29 17.72 16.82
N LEU A 3 1.95 16.45 16.85
CA LEU A 3 1.51 15.78 18.07
C LEU A 3 2.76 15.49 18.90
N ASP A 4 2.74 15.83 20.18
CA ASP A 4 3.79 15.40 21.09
C ASP A 4 3.73 13.88 21.33
N LYS A 5 4.85 13.30 21.74
CA LYS A 5 4.99 11.85 21.89
C LYS A 5 4.01 11.25 22.91
N THR A 6 3.67 12.01 23.95
CA THR A 6 2.74 11.58 25.00
C THR A 6 1.34 11.45 24.44
N THR A 7 0.82 12.52 23.80
CA THR A 7 -0.49 12.50 23.12
C THR A 7 -0.59 11.38 22.10
N PHE A 8 0.47 11.16 21.32
CA PHE A 8 0.49 10.11 20.30
C PHE A 8 0.40 8.70 20.90
N ASN A 9 1.01 8.48 22.06
CA ASN A 9 0.91 7.21 22.78
C ASN A 9 -0.47 7.05 23.44
N ASP A 10 -1.00 8.12 24.04
CA ASP A 10 -2.27 8.08 24.77
C ASP A 10 -3.47 7.74 23.89
N ILE A 11 -3.45 8.17 22.63
CA ILE A 11 -4.51 7.82 21.65
C ILE A 11 -4.34 6.43 21.03
N SER A 12 -3.34 5.64 21.46
CA SER A 12 -3.12 4.24 21.05
C SER A 12 -3.07 4.00 19.53
N VAL A 13 -2.61 4.99 18.75
CA VAL A 13 -2.46 4.81 17.30
C VAL A 13 -1.47 3.69 17.01
N PHE A 14 -0.32 3.70 17.67
CA PHE A 14 0.66 2.62 17.64
C PHE A 14 0.89 2.08 19.04
N HIS A 15 0.66 0.79 19.24
CA HIS A 15 0.94 0.09 20.48
C HIS A 15 1.81 -1.14 20.19
N GLN A 16 2.60 -1.59 21.19
CA GLN A 16 3.45 -2.77 21.02
C GLN A 16 2.61 -4.05 20.91
N GLU A 17 1.53 -4.12 21.68
CA GLU A 17 0.55 -5.21 21.60
C GLU A 17 -0.48 -4.87 20.53
N GLU A 18 -0.64 -5.73 19.54
CA GLU A 18 -1.46 -5.50 18.34
C GLU A 18 -2.93 -5.21 18.68
N GLU A 19 -3.46 -5.89 19.70
CA GLU A 19 -4.85 -5.73 20.15
C GLU A 19 -5.18 -4.34 20.69
N PHE A 20 -4.17 -3.59 21.17
CA PHE A 20 -4.31 -2.22 21.66
C PHE A 20 -3.87 -1.16 20.64
N SER A 21 -3.68 -1.52 19.39
CA SER A 21 -3.20 -0.62 18.34
C SER A 21 -4.27 -0.36 17.28
N ILE A 22 -4.69 0.91 17.13
CA ILE A 22 -5.58 1.37 16.06
C ILE A 22 -4.95 1.05 14.69
N PHE A 23 -3.66 1.28 14.54
CA PHE A 23 -2.94 0.96 13.30
C PHE A 23 -3.07 -0.52 12.93
N HIS A 24 -2.88 -1.45 13.88
CA HIS A 24 -3.03 -2.87 13.61
C HIS A 24 -4.47 -3.25 13.25
N LYS A 25 -5.45 -2.67 13.94
CA LYS A 25 -6.87 -2.89 13.66
C LYS A 25 -7.26 -2.48 12.25
N LEU A 26 -6.69 -1.38 11.74
CA LEU A 26 -6.98 -0.81 10.42
C LEU A 26 -6.03 -1.29 9.31
N ASN A 27 -5.05 -2.15 9.64
CA ASN A 27 -4.07 -2.63 8.68
C ASN A 27 -4.54 -3.87 7.93
N PHE A 28 -4.96 -3.69 6.68
CA PHE A 28 -5.32 -4.73 5.72
C PHE A 28 -4.31 -4.87 4.58
N THR A 29 -3.12 -4.26 4.71
CA THR A 29 -2.06 -4.39 3.69
C THR A 29 -1.54 -5.83 3.63
N LYS A 30 -1.13 -6.26 2.45
CA LYS A 30 -0.60 -7.60 2.19
C LYS A 30 0.91 -7.61 2.00
N THR A 31 1.51 -6.43 1.77
CA THR A 31 2.97 -6.28 1.57
C THR A 31 3.59 -5.43 2.68
N PHE A 32 4.89 -5.65 2.91
CA PHE A 32 5.65 -4.81 3.83
C PHE A 32 5.67 -3.35 3.39
N GLY A 33 5.86 -3.09 2.10
CA GLY A 33 5.84 -1.74 1.56
C GLY A 33 4.52 -1.03 1.82
N GLY A 34 3.39 -1.70 1.61
CA GLY A 34 2.06 -1.19 1.93
C GLY A 34 1.90 -0.88 3.42
N LYS A 35 2.37 -1.79 4.30
CA LYS A 35 2.35 -1.57 5.76
C LYS A 35 3.18 -0.36 6.18
N GLU A 36 4.37 -0.19 5.61
CA GLU A 36 5.22 0.98 5.91
C GLU A 36 4.61 2.29 5.40
N TRP A 37 3.99 2.30 4.22
CA TRP A 37 3.26 3.47 3.73
C TRP A 37 2.04 3.79 4.59
N LEU A 38 1.27 2.78 5.01
CA LEU A 38 0.14 2.98 5.92
C LEU A 38 0.61 3.56 7.25
N LYS A 39 1.70 3.02 7.83
CA LYS A 39 2.31 3.53 9.05
C LYS A 39 2.73 5.00 8.91
N ARG A 40 3.32 5.35 7.76
CA ARG A 40 3.70 6.73 7.46
C ARG A 40 2.49 7.65 7.40
N PHE A 41 1.38 7.24 6.78
CA PHE A 41 0.14 8.04 6.75
C PHE A 41 -0.40 8.33 8.15
N PHE A 42 -0.34 7.36 9.05
CA PHE A 42 -0.75 7.56 10.45
C PHE A 42 0.25 8.41 11.25
N SER A 43 1.54 8.34 10.93
CA SER A 43 2.58 9.12 11.62
C SER A 43 2.65 10.58 11.18
N GLU A 44 2.26 10.86 9.94
CA GLU A 44 2.35 12.17 9.31
C GLU A 44 0.97 12.67 8.83
N PRO A 45 0.00 12.94 9.76
CA PRO A 45 -1.34 13.35 9.36
C PRO A 45 -1.31 14.70 8.65
N HIS A 46 -2.12 14.82 7.60
CA HIS A 46 -2.26 16.07 6.87
C HIS A 46 -2.92 17.15 7.74
N HIS A 47 -2.46 18.39 7.57
CA HIS A 47 -3.03 19.59 8.19
C HIS A 47 -3.70 20.51 7.16
N ASP A 48 -3.55 20.22 5.90
CA ASP A 48 -4.13 20.95 4.78
C ASP A 48 -5.43 20.29 4.34
N LEU A 49 -6.50 21.07 4.28
CA LEU A 49 -7.85 20.58 3.98
C LEU A 49 -7.93 19.93 2.59
N ALA A 50 -7.28 20.51 1.59
CA ALA A 50 -7.31 19.97 0.23
C ALA A 50 -6.66 18.58 0.16
N ARG A 51 -5.56 18.38 0.91
CA ARG A 51 -4.91 17.06 1.01
C ARG A 51 -5.76 16.04 1.76
N ILE A 52 -6.46 16.45 2.82
CA ILE A 52 -7.37 15.58 3.56
C ILE A 52 -8.52 15.12 2.66
N ILE A 53 -9.20 16.07 2.01
CA ILE A 53 -10.28 15.76 1.06
C ILE A 53 -9.77 14.91 -0.10
N GLY A 54 -8.60 15.23 -0.66
CA GLY A 54 -7.96 14.44 -1.71
C GLY A 54 -7.75 12.99 -1.29
N THR A 55 -7.25 12.75 -0.06
CA THR A 55 -7.07 11.40 0.50
C THR A 55 -8.41 10.69 0.71
N GLN A 56 -9.43 11.38 1.24
CA GLN A 56 -10.78 10.81 1.37
C GLN A 56 -11.34 10.37 0.01
N ASN A 57 -11.18 11.20 -1.02
CA ASN A 57 -11.67 10.89 -2.36
C ASN A 57 -10.94 9.66 -2.96
N ILE A 58 -9.63 9.52 -2.72
CA ILE A 58 -8.88 8.32 -3.12
C ILE A 58 -9.44 7.07 -2.42
N ILE A 59 -9.63 7.12 -1.10
CA ILE A 59 -10.17 5.98 -0.36
C ILE A 59 -11.59 5.64 -0.85
N LYS A 60 -12.45 6.64 -1.08
CA LYS A 60 -13.80 6.44 -1.61
C LYS A 60 -13.78 5.76 -2.98
N SER A 61 -12.91 6.19 -3.90
CA SER A 61 -12.80 5.54 -5.21
C SER A 61 -12.31 4.09 -5.12
N LEU A 62 -11.45 3.77 -4.13
CA LEU A 62 -10.95 2.41 -3.92
C LEU A 62 -11.97 1.47 -3.27
N ILE A 63 -12.96 1.99 -2.53
CA ILE A 63 -14.03 1.18 -1.92
C ILE A 63 -14.82 0.41 -2.99
N GLU A 64 -15.03 1.00 -4.16
CA GLU A 64 -15.75 0.38 -5.27
C GLU A 64 -15.00 -0.79 -5.91
N HIS A 65 -13.68 -0.91 -5.67
CA HIS A 65 -12.79 -1.89 -6.29
C HIS A 65 -12.18 -2.90 -5.30
N ILE A 66 -12.70 -2.97 -4.07
CA ILE A 66 -12.14 -3.85 -3.04
C ILE A 66 -12.11 -5.31 -3.48
N ASP A 67 -13.17 -5.79 -4.10
CA ASP A 67 -13.34 -7.19 -4.47
C ASP A 67 -12.51 -7.59 -5.72
N ASP A 68 -12.11 -6.60 -6.52
CA ASP A 68 -11.33 -6.77 -7.75
C ASP A 68 -9.83 -6.54 -7.58
N TRP A 69 -9.37 -6.32 -6.33
CA TRP A 69 -7.96 -6.03 -6.05
C TRP A 69 -7.04 -7.17 -6.51
N PRO A 70 -5.91 -6.87 -7.20
CA PRO A 70 -5.02 -7.90 -7.73
C PRO A 70 -4.42 -8.76 -6.62
N THR A 71 -4.56 -10.07 -6.75
CA THR A 71 -4.05 -11.07 -5.79
C THR A 71 -2.65 -11.60 -6.16
N GLU A 72 -2.13 -11.23 -7.33
CA GLU A 72 -0.83 -11.67 -7.83
C GLU A 72 0.34 -11.04 -7.08
N ILE A 73 0.14 -9.84 -6.53
CA ILE A 73 1.16 -9.12 -5.78
C ILE A 73 1.05 -9.49 -4.31
N THR A 74 1.98 -10.32 -3.86
CA THR A 74 2.09 -10.75 -2.46
C THR A 74 3.34 -10.18 -1.82
N ASN A 75 3.44 -10.28 -0.50
CA ASN A 75 4.68 -9.93 0.18
C ASN A 75 5.89 -10.73 -0.33
N GLY A 76 5.70 -12.03 -0.63
CA GLY A 76 6.73 -12.87 -1.23
C GLY A 76 7.17 -12.38 -2.61
N THR A 77 6.23 -11.90 -3.43
CA THR A 77 6.50 -11.32 -4.75
C THR A 77 7.43 -10.11 -4.63
N VAL A 78 7.06 -9.13 -3.81
CA VAL A 78 7.86 -7.90 -3.62
C VAL A 78 9.22 -8.21 -2.99
N LEU A 79 9.25 -9.04 -1.93
CA LEU A 79 10.50 -9.43 -1.27
C LEU A 79 11.48 -10.11 -2.22
N MET A 80 11.00 -10.96 -3.14
CA MET A 80 11.86 -11.61 -4.12
C MET A 80 12.40 -10.65 -5.17
N MET A 81 11.60 -9.67 -5.57
CA MET A 81 12.05 -8.60 -6.48
C MET A 81 13.15 -7.77 -5.82
N ASP A 82 12.95 -7.30 -4.59
CA ASP A 82 13.94 -6.52 -3.84
C ASP A 82 15.24 -7.31 -3.65
N LYS A 83 15.13 -8.55 -3.19
CA LYS A 83 16.31 -9.45 -3.05
C LYS A 83 17.07 -9.63 -4.35
N PHE A 84 16.34 -9.82 -5.47
CA PHE A 84 16.97 -9.99 -6.77
C PHE A 84 17.71 -8.74 -7.23
N LEU A 85 17.13 -7.56 -7.01
CA LEU A 85 17.74 -6.29 -7.38
C LEU A 85 19.01 -5.99 -6.56
N ASP A 86 19.07 -6.44 -5.30
CA ASP A 86 20.19 -6.20 -4.39
C ASP A 86 21.19 -7.35 -4.31
N TYR A 87 20.81 -8.55 -4.78
CA TYR A 87 21.70 -9.73 -4.73
C TYR A 87 22.94 -9.53 -5.60
N ASN A 88 24.10 -9.94 -5.12
CA ASN A 88 25.35 -9.85 -5.86
C ASN A 88 25.48 -11.04 -6.83
N LEU A 89 24.87 -10.93 -8.01
CA LEU A 89 25.01 -11.90 -9.09
C LEU A 89 26.35 -11.69 -9.84
N ASP A 90 26.92 -12.77 -10.31
CA ASP A 90 27.95 -12.70 -11.34
C ASP A 90 27.42 -11.99 -12.60
N PRO A 91 28.30 -11.34 -13.40
CA PRO A 91 27.87 -10.54 -14.53
C PRO A 91 26.95 -11.31 -15.50
N VAL A 92 25.68 -10.90 -15.56
CA VAL A 92 24.68 -11.50 -16.45
C VAL A 92 24.98 -11.09 -17.89
N PRO A 93 25.01 -12.04 -18.86
CA PRO A 93 25.29 -11.72 -20.27
C PRO A 93 24.30 -10.71 -20.86
N GLN A 94 24.82 -9.62 -21.42
CA GLN A 94 23.99 -8.62 -22.14
C GLN A 94 23.30 -9.23 -23.38
N ASN A 95 24.03 -10.07 -24.12
CA ASN A 95 23.50 -10.76 -25.29
C ASN A 95 23.00 -12.16 -24.85
N ALA A 96 21.72 -12.27 -24.62
CA ALA A 96 21.06 -13.51 -24.21
C ALA A 96 20.79 -14.44 -25.40
N ASN A 97 21.82 -14.85 -26.12
CA ASN A 97 21.70 -15.92 -27.09
C ASN A 97 21.79 -17.32 -26.43
N PRO A 98 21.41 -18.41 -27.11
CA PRO A 98 21.42 -19.74 -26.50
C PRO A 98 22.80 -20.13 -25.93
N PHE A 99 23.88 -19.87 -26.66
CA PHE A 99 25.23 -20.23 -26.21
C PHE A 99 25.60 -19.52 -24.89
N ASN A 100 25.49 -18.20 -24.83
CA ASN A 100 25.82 -17.42 -23.64
C ASN A 100 24.91 -17.79 -22.45
N SER A 101 23.62 -18.02 -22.72
CA SER A 101 22.63 -18.31 -21.68
C SER A 101 22.85 -19.70 -21.06
N TYR A 102 23.12 -20.72 -21.87
CA TYR A 102 23.42 -22.06 -21.35
C TYR A 102 24.80 -22.14 -20.69
N SER A 103 25.79 -21.41 -21.21
CA SER A 103 27.10 -21.30 -20.57
C SER A 103 26.98 -20.65 -19.18
N TYR A 104 26.23 -19.56 -19.05
CA TYR A 104 25.98 -18.91 -17.77
C TYR A 104 25.29 -19.88 -16.80
N LYS A 105 24.24 -20.56 -17.22
CA LYS A 105 23.55 -21.55 -16.39
C LYS A 105 24.49 -22.67 -15.91
N LEU A 106 25.41 -23.11 -16.74
CA LEU A 106 26.36 -24.19 -16.39
C LEU A 106 27.41 -23.71 -15.39
N LEU A 107 27.95 -22.52 -15.59
CA LEU A 107 29.03 -21.97 -14.77
C LEU A 107 28.53 -21.33 -13.47
N HIS A 108 27.33 -20.77 -13.48
CA HIS A 108 26.74 -19.99 -12.37
C HIS A 108 25.35 -20.55 -11.99
N GLY A 109 25.27 -21.85 -11.68
CA GLY A 109 24.02 -22.56 -11.44
C GLY A 109 23.16 -22.00 -10.29
N GLN A 110 23.79 -21.51 -9.21
CA GLN A 110 23.09 -20.89 -8.07
C GLN A 110 22.46 -19.56 -8.49
N ASP A 111 23.22 -18.71 -9.17
CA ASP A 111 22.74 -17.45 -9.69
C ASP A 111 21.62 -17.64 -10.71
N TYR A 112 21.74 -18.61 -11.59
CA TYR A 112 20.69 -18.96 -12.55
C TYR A 112 19.41 -19.42 -11.84
N SER A 113 19.52 -20.15 -10.74
CA SER A 113 18.35 -20.55 -9.95
C SER A 113 17.65 -19.34 -9.34
N MET A 114 18.42 -18.39 -8.79
CA MET A 114 17.88 -17.11 -8.31
C MET A 114 17.22 -16.33 -9.43
N ILE A 115 17.85 -16.20 -10.59
CA ILE A 115 17.30 -15.53 -11.78
C ILE A 115 15.97 -16.17 -12.18
N LYS A 116 15.93 -17.48 -12.37
CA LYS A 116 14.72 -18.20 -12.80
C LYS A 116 13.55 -17.94 -11.86
N TYR A 117 13.80 -18.00 -10.56
CA TYR A 117 12.78 -17.77 -9.54
C TYR A 117 12.31 -16.32 -9.51
N SER A 118 13.24 -15.38 -9.56
CA SER A 118 12.92 -13.94 -9.50
C SER A 118 12.19 -13.44 -10.75
N VAL A 119 12.57 -13.86 -11.94
CA VAL A 119 11.89 -13.46 -13.20
C VAL A 119 10.41 -13.85 -13.16
N LYS A 120 10.07 -14.99 -12.55
CA LYS A 120 8.68 -15.40 -12.36
C LYS A 120 7.94 -14.41 -11.45
N HIS A 121 8.55 -13.98 -10.33
CA HIS A 121 7.93 -13.01 -9.43
C HIS A 121 7.78 -11.63 -10.07
N PHE A 122 8.73 -11.19 -10.89
CA PHE A 122 8.56 -9.98 -11.70
C PHE A 122 7.37 -10.09 -12.67
N ALA A 123 7.20 -11.25 -13.31
CA ALA A 123 6.05 -11.46 -14.20
C ALA A 123 4.71 -11.41 -13.43
N ASP A 124 4.65 -12.00 -12.23
CA ASP A 124 3.48 -11.95 -11.38
C ASP A 124 3.19 -10.52 -10.92
N PHE A 125 4.21 -9.78 -10.53
CA PHE A 125 4.10 -8.36 -10.14
C PHE A 125 3.54 -7.51 -11.30
N PHE A 126 4.17 -7.56 -12.48
CA PHE A 126 3.70 -6.77 -13.63
C PHE A 126 2.31 -7.18 -14.10
N ARG A 127 1.93 -8.43 -13.95
CA ARG A 127 0.56 -8.89 -14.19
C ARG A 127 -0.43 -8.27 -13.21
N GLY A 128 -0.07 -8.24 -11.93
CA GLY A 128 -0.86 -7.58 -10.90
C GLY A 128 -0.98 -6.07 -11.15
N ILE A 129 0.13 -5.39 -11.50
CA ILE A 129 0.09 -3.97 -11.89
C ILE A 129 -0.83 -3.76 -13.11
N LYS A 130 -0.76 -4.61 -14.13
CA LYS A 130 -1.65 -4.52 -15.30
C LYS A 130 -3.12 -4.66 -14.90
N LYS A 131 -3.46 -5.58 -14.00
CA LYS A 131 -4.83 -5.72 -13.47
C LYS A 131 -5.24 -4.48 -12.70
N LEU A 132 -4.39 -3.95 -11.82
CA LEU A 132 -4.64 -2.74 -11.08
C LEU A 132 -4.93 -1.54 -12.02
N LEU A 133 -4.13 -1.37 -13.07
CA LEU A 133 -4.35 -0.33 -14.06
C LEU A 133 -5.67 -0.51 -14.83
N TYR A 134 -6.08 -1.76 -15.07
CA TYR A 134 -7.36 -2.05 -15.71
C TYR A 134 -8.57 -1.64 -14.84
N LEU A 135 -8.49 -1.76 -13.52
CA LEU A 135 -9.55 -1.32 -12.61
C LEU A 135 -9.81 0.19 -12.72
N PHE A 136 -8.77 0.96 -13.02
CA PHE A 136 -8.85 2.42 -13.13
C PHE A 136 -9.09 2.91 -14.57
N ALA A 137 -9.20 2.01 -15.54
CA ALA A 137 -9.39 2.39 -16.94
C ALA A 137 -10.79 2.98 -17.17
N GLY A 138 -10.84 4.22 -17.64
CA GLY A 138 -12.10 4.93 -17.94
C GLY A 138 -12.83 5.46 -16.72
N VAL A 139 -12.22 5.41 -15.52
CA VAL A 139 -12.76 5.97 -14.28
C VAL A 139 -12.18 7.37 -14.05
N GLU A 140 -13.01 8.30 -13.62
CA GLU A 140 -12.53 9.60 -13.15
C GLU A 140 -11.86 9.45 -11.79
N LEU A 141 -10.56 9.71 -11.75
CA LEU A 141 -9.74 9.52 -10.56
C LEU A 141 -9.42 10.84 -9.86
N PRO A 142 -9.35 10.84 -8.52
CA PRO A 142 -8.78 11.98 -7.79
C PRO A 142 -7.37 12.29 -8.25
N ALA A 143 -7.02 13.59 -8.34
CA ALA A 143 -5.78 14.06 -8.98
C ALA A 143 -4.50 13.33 -8.52
N ASN A 144 -4.36 13.10 -7.21
CA ASN A 144 -3.18 12.39 -6.68
C ASN A 144 -3.15 10.92 -7.10
N LEU A 145 -4.30 10.24 -7.14
CA LEU A 145 -4.36 8.85 -7.61
C LEU A 145 -4.11 8.77 -9.12
N TYR A 146 -4.70 9.70 -9.87
CA TYR A 146 -4.47 9.83 -11.32
C TYR A 146 -2.98 9.95 -11.65
N PHE A 147 -2.25 10.81 -10.93
CA PHE A 147 -0.81 10.98 -11.12
C PHE A 147 -0.05 9.63 -10.99
N TYR A 148 -0.33 8.85 -9.97
CA TYR A 148 0.34 7.55 -9.78
C TYR A 148 -0.08 6.51 -10.81
N VAL A 149 -1.36 6.47 -11.17
CA VAL A 149 -1.90 5.56 -12.19
C VAL A 149 -1.31 5.89 -13.57
N GLU A 150 -1.25 7.17 -13.93
CA GLU A 150 -0.62 7.63 -15.17
C GLU A 150 0.88 7.29 -15.19
N ARG A 151 1.59 7.53 -14.08
CA ARG A 151 3.01 7.20 -13.98
C ARG A 151 3.26 5.70 -14.15
N MET A 152 2.49 4.84 -13.47
CA MET A 152 2.58 3.39 -13.64
C MET A 152 2.23 2.98 -15.08
N THR A 153 1.21 3.58 -15.68
CA THR A 153 0.80 3.30 -17.07
C THR A 153 1.95 3.56 -18.02
N ASN A 154 2.60 4.72 -17.90
CA ASN A 154 3.74 5.10 -18.75
C ASN A 154 4.92 4.13 -18.58
N MET A 155 5.22 3.73 -17.34
CA MET A 155 6.29 2.78 -17.04
C MET A 155 5.99 1.38 -17.61
N MET A 156 4.74 0.96 -17.61
CA MET A 156 4.30 -0.33 -18.15
C MET A 156 4.21 -0.38 -19.68
N GLN A 157 4.47 0.70 -20.41
CA GLN A 157 4.48 0.72 -21.88
C GLN A 157 5.69 0.01 -22.50
N GLU A 158 6.75 -0.21 -21.74
CA GLU A 158 7.95 -0.92 -22.19
C GLU A 158 7.60 -2.33 -22.68
N LYS A 159 8.01 -2.63 -23.92
CA LYS A 159 7.67 -3.91 -24.58
C LYS A 159 8.06 -5.15 -23.76
N PRO A 160 9.26 -5.22 -23.13
CA PRO A 160 9.61 -6.38 -22.31
C PRO A 160 8.66 -6.61 -21.13
N LEU A 161 8.15 -5.52 -20.51
CA LEU A 161 7.21 -5.63 -19.40
C LEU A 161 5.83 -6.09 -19.85
N GLN A 162 5.37 -5.57 -20.99
CA GLN A 162 4.10 -6.02 -21.57
C GLN A 162 4.14 -7.52 -21.86
N MET A 163 5.27 -8.02 -22.38
CA MET A 163 5.47 -9.45 -22.61
C MET A 163 5.47 -10.25 -21.32
N LEU A 164 6.13 -9.77 -20.26
CA LEU A 164 6.10 -10.39 -18.92
C LEU A 164 4.69 -10.41 -18.34
N ALA A 165 3.99 -9.28 -18.37
CA ALA A 165 2.65 -9.13 -17.82
C ALA A 165 1.57 -9.94 -18.54
N THR A 166 1.77 -10.29 -19.80
CA THR A 166 0.80 -11.05 -20.61
C THR A 166 1.13 -12.53 -20.76
N ARG A 167 2.31 -12.96 -20.29
CA ARG A 167 2.72 -14.36 -20.41
C ARG A 167 1.80 -15.27 -19.58
N ASP A 168 1.43 -16.41 -20.18
CA ASP A 168 0.70 -17.45 -19.46
C ASP A 168 1.57 -18.00 -18.32
N GLN A 169 1.03 -18.02 -17.11
CA GLN A 169 1.70 -18.52 -15.90
C GLN A 169 2.10 -19.99 -15.97
N ARG A 170 1.44 -20.77 -16.83
CA ARG A 170 1.71 -22.20 -17.04
C ARG A 170 2.94 -22.46 -17.89
N ILE A 171 3.38 -21.44 -18.64
CA ILE A 171 4.53 -21.57 -19.56
C ILE A 171 5.78 -21.07 -18.86
N GLU A 172 6.71 -21.99 -18.57
CA GLU A 172 8.01 -21.62 -18.01
C GLU A 172 8.84 -20.77 -18.98
N PHE A 173 9.64 -19.88 -18.41
CA PHE A 173 10.62 -19.13 -19.20
C PHE A 173 11.77 -20.05 -19.62
N THR A 174 12.19 -19.95 -20.87
CA THR A 174 13.39 -20.61 -21.37
C THR A 174 14.64 -20.05 -20.67
N VAL A 175 15.75 -20.77 -20.79
CA VAL A 175 17.04 -20.30 -20.25
C VAL A 175 17.41 -18.93 -20.82
N THR A 176 17.25 -18.77 -22.13
CA THR A 176 17.56 -17.52 -22.82
C THR A 176 16.66 -16.36 -22.38
N GLU A 177 15.36 -16.60 -22.22
CA GLU A 177 14.43 -15.58 -21.70
C GLU A 177 14.79 -15.17 -20.26
N ASN A 178 15.09 -16.12 -19.38
CA ASN A 178 15.51 -15.82 -18.01
C ASN A 178 16.74 -14.91 -17.98
N ILE A 179 17.78 -15.20 -18.77
CA ILE A 179 18.98 -14.37 -18.84
C ILE A 179 18.67 -12.98 -19.44
N TYR A 180 17.85 -12.93 -20.50
CA TYR A 180 17.42 -11.66 -21.10
C TYR A 180 16.70 -10.76 -20.07
N TYR A 181 15.69 -11.29 -19.38
CA TYR A 181 14.95 -10.51 -18.39
C TYR A 181 15.80 -10.17 -17.17
N ALA A 182 16.70 -11.05 -16.73
CA ALA A 182 17.60 -10.75 -15.63
C ALA A 182 18.49 -9.54 -15.95
N TYR A 183 19.10 -9.53 -17.13
CA TYR A 183 19.90 -8.40 -17.58
C TYR A 183 19.07 -7.13 -17.67
N TYR A 184 17.91 -7.18 -18.36
CA TYR A 184 17.02 -6.03 -18.56
C TYR A 184 16.56 -5.43 -17.23
N LEU A 185 16.03 -6.26 -16.32
CA LEU A 185 15.47 -5.81 -15.04
C LEU A 185 16.53 -5.21 -14.10
N ARG A 186 17.75 -5.74 -14.12
CA ARG A 186 18.83 -5.27 -13.24
C ARG A 186 19.56 -4.04 -13.77
N THR A 187 19.64 -3.87 -15.09
CA THR A 187 20.46 -2.80 -15.70
C THR A 187 19.61 -1.67 -16.26
N GLN A 188 18.60 -1.99 -17.03
CA GLN A 188 17.81 -0.98 -17.74
C GLN A 188 16.57 -0.55 -16.96
N TYR A 189 15.96 -1.46 -16.20
CA TYR A 189 14.69 -1.23 -15.55
C TYR A 189 14.74 -1.26 -14.01
N ARG A 190 15.91 -1.28 -13.41
CA ARG A 190 16.08 -1.39 -11.95
C ARG A 190 15.35 -0.27 -11.19
N ASN A 191 15.64 0.97 -11.53
CA ASN A 191 15.07 2.12 -10.82
C ASN A 191 13.55 2.23 -11.05
N ALA A 192 13.09 1.93 -12.25
CA ALA A 192 11.67 1.90 -12.56
C ALA A 192 10.94 0.76 -11.83
N SER A 193 11.57 -0.40 -11.66
CA SER A 193 10.99 -1.49 -10.82
C SER A 193 10.81 -1.05 -9.37
N LEU A 194 11.81 -0.40 -8.78
CA LEU A 194 11.73 0.11 -7.40
C LEU A 194 10.65 1.21 -7.26
N GLU A 195 10.55 2.10 -8.24
CA GLU A 195 9.50 3.13 -8.28
C GLU A 195 8.10 2.51 -8.39
N LEU A 196 7.92 1.49 -9.23
CA LEU A 196 6.65 0.77 -9.35
C LEU A 196 6.24 0.07 -8.04
N ILE A 197 7.20 -0.54 -7.34
CA ILE A 197 6.98 -1.15 -6.02
C ILE A 197 6.53 -0.07 -5.02
N ASP A 198 7.20 1.08 -4.99
CA ASP A 198 6.86 2.19 -4.08
C ASP A 198 5.45 2.74 -4.36
N ILE A 199 5.12 3.00 -5.63
CA ILE A 199 3.80 3.50 -6.04
C ILE A 199 2.72 2.47 -5.68
N PHE A 200 2.94 1.18 -5.99
CA PHE A 200 2.01 0.12 -5.62
C PHE A 200 1.78 0.09 -4.11
N SER A 201 2.85 0.11 -3.32
CA SER A 201 2.81 0.09 -1.86
C SER A 201 2.00 1.25 -1.27
N ARG A 202 2.13 2.43 -1.87
CA ARG A 202 1.33 3.61 -1.48
C ARG A 202 -0.15 3.43 -1.80
N ILE A 203 -0.49 2.92 -2.98
CA ILE A 203 -1.89 2.67 -3.36
C ILE A 203 -2.48 1.56 -2.47
N GLU A 204 -1.68 0.53 -2.14
CA GLU A 204 -2.09 -0.53 -1.22
C GLU A 204 -2.40 0.02 0.19
N ALA A 205 -1.67 1.01 0.68
CA ALA A 205 -1.97 1.64 1.96
C ALA A 205 -3.33 2.36 1.94
N TRP A 206 -3.68 3.06 0.86
CA TRP A 206 -5.03 3.62 0.70
C TRP A 206 -6.11 2.54 0.54
N TYR A 207 -5.80 1.48 -0.22
CA TYR A 207 -6.69 0.31 -0.32
C TYR A 207 -6.95 -0.33 1.04
N SER A 208 -5.93 -0.47 1.89
CA SER A 208 -6.08 -0.95 3.27
C SER A 208 -7.10 -0.12 4.04
N MET A 209 -7.07 1.20 3.91
CA MET A 209 -8.06 2.08 4.53
C MET A 209 -9.46 1.93 3.91
N ALA A 210 -9.56 1.69 2.60
CA ALA A 210 -10.85 1.41 1.95
C ALA A 210 -11.48 0.12 2.51
N VAL A 211 -10.67 -0.94 2.69
CA VAL A 211 -11.10 -2.19 3.33
C VAL A 211 -11.53 -1.94 4.78
N ALA A 212 -10.77 -1.15 5.53
CA ALA A 212 -11.10 -0.81 6.92
C ALA A 212 -12.43 -0.05 7.02
N VAL A 213 -12.67 0.93 6.15
CA VAL A 213 -13.94 1.66 6.07
C VAL A 213 -15.12 0.71 5.88
N LYS A 214 -15.03 -0.21 4.94
CA LYS A 214 -16.09 -1.19 4.66
C LYS A 214 -16.26 -2.21 5.80
N THR A 215 -15.13 -2.66 6.39
CA THR A 215 -15.16 -3.69 7.43
C THR A 215 -15.75 -3.20 8.74
N PHE A 216 -15.47 -1.96 9.12
CA PHE A 216 -15.88 -1.38 10.40
C PHE A 216 -16.99 -0.33 10.26
N ASP A 217 -17.59 -0.19 9.08
CA ASP A 217 -18.65 0.79 8.78
C ASP A 217 -18.24 2.22 9.19
N LEU A 218 -17.02 2.62 8.82
CA LEU A 218 -16.47 3.92 9.16
C LEU A 218 -17.01 5.01 8.23
N HIS A 219 -17.20 6.20 8.79
CA HIS A 219 -17.70 7.35 8.05
C HIS A 219 -16.60 8.41 7.85
N PHE A 220 -16.65 9.09 6.72
CA PHE A 220 -15.73 10.17 6.42
C PHE A 220 -16.20 11.48 7.08
N PRO A 221 -15.33 12.19 7.82
CA PRO A 221 -15.67 13.49 8.36
C PRO A 221 -15.92 14.51 7.23
N SER A 222 -16.89 15.38 7.45
CA SER A 222 -17.13 16.59 6.64
C SER A 222 -16.48 17.79 7.32
N PHE A 223 -16.01 18.73 6.50
CA PHE A 223 -15.34 19.94 6.99
C PHE A 223 -16.24 21.16 6.69
N ILE A 224 -16.38 22.03 7.67
CA ILE A 224 -17.17 23.25 7.60
C ILE A 224 -16.23 24.44 7.82
N GLU A 225 -16.29 25.43 6.95
CA GLU A 225 -15.61 26.69 7.19
C GLU A 225 -16.29 27.42 8.35
N SER A 226 -15.53 27.73 9.38
CA SER A 226 -16.01 28.42 10.58
C SER A 226 -14.93 29.32 11.14
N GLU A 227 -15.30 30.51 11.59
CA GLU A 227 -14.39 31.44 12.30
C GLU A 227 -14.00 30.91 13.70
N GLN A 228 -14.76 29.97 14.24
CA GLN A 228 -14.57 29.40 15.56
C GLN A 228 -14.33 27.88 15.46
N PRO A 229 -13.51 27.30 16.35
CA PRO A 229 -13.34 25.86 16.41
C PRO A 229 -14.68 25.16 16.67
N PHE A 230 -14.97 24.14 15.89
CA PHE A 230 -16.20 23.37 15.99
C PHE A 230 -15.90 21.89 15.70
N PHE A 231 -16.43 21.01 16.55
CA PHE A 231 -16.39 19.56 16.35
C PHE A 231 -17.75 18.98 16.78
N LYS A 232 -18.34 18.18 15.88
CA LYS A 232 -19.55 17.41 16.18
C LYS A 232 -19.36 15.97 15.68
N ALA A 233 -19.63 15.02 16.55
CA ALA A 233 -19.70 13.61 16.19
C ALA A 233 -20.97 12.99 16.77
N GLU A 234 -21.67 12.22 15.95
CA GLU A 234 -22.85 11.43 16.31
C GLU A 234 -22.46 9.97 16.28
N GLY A 235 -22.82 9.23 17.32
CA GLY A 235 -22.49 7.81 17.42
C GLY A 235 -20.99 7.53 17.51
N LEU A 236 -20.20 8.41 18.13
CA LEU A 236 -18.75 8.20 18.29
C LEU A 236 -18.48 7.01 19.21
N TYR A 237 -17.57 6.12 18.79
CA TYR A 237 -17.16 4.97 19.59
C TYR A 237 -15.67 4.67 19.42
N HIS A 238 -15.11 3.95 20.39
CA HIS A 238 -13.70 3.53 20.35
C HIS A 238 -13.56 2.21 19.59
N ILE A 239 -12.87 2.22 18.46
CA ILE A 239 -12.77 1.09 17.52
C ILE A 239 -12.10 -0.17 18.10
N LEU A 240 -11.28 -0.05 19.14
CA LEU A 240 -10.61 -1.19 19.79
C LEU A 240 -11.51 -1.94 20.76
N LEU A 241 -12.69 -1.40 21.11
CA LEU A 241 -13.64 -2.07 22.00
C LEU A 241 -14.47 -3.10 21.22
N ASP A 242 -14.65 -4.29 21.78
CA ASP A 242 -15.46 -5.35 21.16
C ASP A 242 -16.95 -5.01 21.17
N LYS A 243 -17.41 -4.31 22.20
CA LYS A 243 -18.81 -3.87 22.38
C LYS A 243 -18.83 -2.39 22.80
N PRO A 244 -18.51 -1.49 21.88
CA PRO A 244 -18.49 -0.07 22.21
C PRO A 244 -19.89 0.45 22.48
N VAL A 245 -19.99 1.36 23.44
CA VAL A 245 -21.19 2.18 23.63
C VAL A 245 -20.94 3.49 22.90
N ALA A 246 -21.71 3.73 21.86
CA ALA A 246 -21.61 4.95 21.07
C ALA A 246 -22.25 6.13 21.81
N TYR A 247 -21.71 7.33 21.62
CA TYR A 247 -22.20 8.58 22.22
C TYR A 247 -22.07 9.73 21.24
N ASP A 248 -22.87 10.78 21.47
CA ASP A 248 -22.79 12.00 20.69
C ASP A 248 -21.96 13.04 21.46
N ILE A 249 -21.16 13.80 20.72
CA ILE A 249 -20.35 14.87 21.30
C ILE A 249 -20.37 16.10 20.40
N VAL A 250 -20.51 17.27 21.02
CA VAL A 250 -20.37 18.57 20.37
C VAL A 250 -19.37 19.38 21.18
N MET A 251 -18.40 19.98 20.51
CA MET A 251 -17.44 20.91 21.08
C MET A 251 -17.41 22.18 20.25
N ASN A 252 -17.48 23.32 20.88
CA ASN A 252 -17.47 24.64 20.25
C ASN A 252 -16.68 25.62 21.13
N LYS A 253 -16.69 26.89 20.79
CA LYS A 253 -15.95 27.91 21.56
C LYS A 253 -16.41 28.04 23.01
N GLU A 254 -17.67 27.87 23.28
CA GLU A 254 -18.29 28.05 24.62
C GLU A 254 -18.21 26.73 25.41
N GLU A 255 -18.34 25.59 24.74
CA GLU A 255 -18.29 24.24 25.28
C GLU A 255 -17.07 23.50 24.73
N ASN A 256 -15.87 23.86 25.20
CA ASN A 256 -14.59 23.33 24.70
C ASN A 256 -13.84 22.43 25.68
N PHE A 257 -14.48 22.08 26.79
CA PHE A 257 -13.90 21.26 27.84
C PHE A 257 -14.91 20.20 28.31
N LEU A 258 -14.46 18.95 28.35
CA LEU A 258 -15.24 17.82 28.85
C LEU A 258 -14.66 17.34 30.18
N PHE A 259 -15.46 17.43 31.26
CA PHE A 259 -15.08 16.90 32.56
C PHE A 259 -15.75 15.54 32.78
N LEU A 260 -14.96 14.47 32.74
CA LEU A 260 -15.44 13.11 32.85
C LEU A 260 -15.37 12.61 34.29
N THR A 261 -16.52 12.33 34.91
CA THR A 261 -16.62 11.76 36.24
C THR A 261 -17.37 10.44 36.23
N GLY A 262 -17.18 9.61 37.24
CA GLY A 262 -17.91 8.36 37.40
C GLY A 262 -17.22 7.41 38.36
N ALA A 263 -17.91 6.38 38.80
CA ALA A 263 -17.37 5.33 39.67
C ALA A 263 -16.20 4.59 39.01
N ASN A 264 -15.35 3.94 39.80
CA ASN A 264 -14.35 3.05 39.26
C ASN A 264 -15.04 1.92 38.48
N MET A 265 -14.47 1.52 37.35
CA MET A 265 -15.04 0.56 36.37
C MET A 265 -16.26 1.06 35.57
N ALA A 266 -16.60 2.33 35.61
CA ALA A 266 -17.67 2.90 34.78
C ALA A 266 -17.24 3.28 33.36
N GLY A 267 -16.08 2.79 32.89
CA GLY A 267 -15.61 3.03 31.53
C GLY A 267 -14.95 4.39 31.28
N LYS A 268 -14.59 5.16 32.33
CA LYS A 268 -13.93 6.48 32.17
C LYS A 268 -12.67 6.47 31.35
N SER A 269 -11.87 5.40 31.44
CA SER A 269 -10.59 5.24 30.72
C SER A 269 -10.77 4.70 29.29
N THR A 270 -12.00 4.42 28.89
CA THR A 270 -12.34 3.91 27.55
C THR A 270 -13.12 4.92 26.71
N LEU A 271 -13.38 6.09 27.26
CA LEU A 271 -13.92 7.24 26.57
C LEU A 271 -12.76 8.09 26.05
#